data_68cb2d15cf591472372c852c957ca4cc
#
_entry.id   68cb2d15cf591472372c852c957ca4cc
#
_cell.length_a   1.000
_cell.length_b   1.000
_cell.length_c   1.000
_cell.angle_alpha   90.00
_cell.angle_beta   90.00
_cell.angle_gamma   90.00
#
_symmetry.space_group_name_H-M   'P 1'
#
loop_
_entity.id
_entity.type
_entity.pdbx_description
1 polymer ?
#
loop_
_entity_poly.entity_id
_entity_poly.type
_entity_poly.pdbx_seq_one_letter_code
_entity_poly.pdbx_strand_id
1 'polypeptide(L)'
;MQASGVDVLISAPQKGWSASPSAGLVMLSQRAVERMEHTASDSFAIDLKKWHGIMQIYENGGHAYHATMPTDALRAFRDTMLETREFGFDKLEAAQWELGNQVRAMLKAKGIVSVAADGFGAPGVVVSYTSDPKIQNGSKFSALGMQIAAGVPLACDEPENFMTFRLGLFGLDKLYDVDATVARLQRVLDQVL
;
A
#
# COMPACT_ATOMS: atom_id res chain seq x y z
N MET A 1 -12.04 -9.81 5.44
CA MET A 1 -13.42 -9.61 4.94
C MET A 1 -14.43 -10.31 5.86
N GLN A 2 -14.34 -11.61 6.09
CA GLN A 2 -15.36 -12.33 6.91
C GLN A 2 -15.51 -11.74 8.32
N ALA A 3 -14.43 -11.53 9.05
CA ALA A 3 -14.46 -10.99 10.42
C ALA A 3 -14.96 -9.53 10.51
N SER A 4 -14.74 -8.72 9.46
CA SER A 4 -15.15 -7.30 9.44
C SER A 4 -16.50 -7.05 8.81
N GLY A 5 -17.13 -8.06 8.19
CA GLY A 5 -18.39 -7.92 7.46
C GLY A 5 -18.29 -7.08 6.17
N VAL A 6 -17.08 -6.80 5.68
CA VAL A 6 -16.85 -6.05 4.44
C VAL A 6 -17.17 -6.92 3.24
N ASP A 7 -18.01 -6.41 2.33
CA ASP A 7 -18.42 -7.13 1.12
C ASP A 7 -17.53 -6.87 -0.08
N VAL A 8 -16.94 -5.69 -0.17
CA VAL A 8 -16.05 -5.30 -1.27
C VAL A 8 -14.77 -4.75 -0.68
N LEU A 9 -13.64 -5.35 -1.03
CA LEU A 9 -12.31 -4.86 -0.66
C LEU A 9 -11.52 -4.56 -1.93
N ILE A 10 -11.02 -3.33 -2.05
CA ILE A 10 -10.22 -2.88 -3.19
C ILE A 10 -8.78 -2.73 -2.76
N SER A 11 -7.86 -3.23 -3.58
CA SER A 11 -6.42 -3.13 -3.36
C SER A 11 -5.69 -2.90 -4.69
N ALA A 12 -4.37 -2.77 -4.63
CA ALA A 12 -3.53 -2.54 -5.80
C ALA A 12 -2.17 -3.23 -5.65
N PRO A 13 -1.57 -3.73 -6.76
CA PRO A 13 -0.31 -4.47 -6.72
C PRO A 13 0.90 -3.67 -6.24
N GLN A 14 0.94 -2.35 -6.52
CA GLN A 14 2.11 -1.49 -6.28
C GLN A 14 2.25 -0.97 -4.85
N LYS A 15 1.45 -1.46 -3.91
CA LYS A 15 1.50 -1.11 -2.49
C LYS A 15 2.10 -2.26 -1.69
N GLY A 16 1.41 -2.83 -0.75
CA GLY A 16 1.90 -3.92 0.09
C GLY A 16 2.43 -5.14 -0.66
N TRP A 17 1.92 -5.41 -1.85
CA TRP A 17 2.38 -6.51 -2.69
C TRP A 17 3.72 -6.25 -3.40
N SER A 18 4.23 -5.02 -3.44
CA SER A 18 5.52 -4.63 -4.05
C SER A 18 5.69 -5.02 -5.52
N ALA A 19 4.59 -5.14 -6.26
CA ALA A 19 4.60 -5.38 -7.72
C ALA A 19 4.36 -4.08 -8.50
N SER A 20 4.50 -4.14 -9.82
CA SER A 20 4.15 -3.02 -10.70
C SER A 20 2.64 -2.80 -10.75
N PRO A 21 2.15 -1.55 -10.94
CA PRO A 21 0.74 -1.27 -11.13
C PRO A 21 0.26 -1.92 -12.43
N SER A 22 -0.58 -2.95 -12.32
CA SER A 22 -1.03 -3.75 -13.46
C SER A 22 -2.54 -3.90 -13.55
N ALA A 23 -3.23 -3.91 -12.42
CA ALA A 23 -4.68 -4.10 -12.34
C ALA A 23 -5.23 -3.60 -11.02
N GLY A 24 -6.50 -3.26 -10.97
CA GLY A 24 -7.24 -3.13 -9.73
C GLY A 24 -7.54 -4.51 -9.15
N LEU A 25 -7.34 -4.70 -7.86
CA LEU A 25 -7.68 -5.92 -7.14
C LEU A 25 -9.00 -5.71 -6.44
N VAL A 26 -10.01 -6.47 -6.79
CA VAL A 26 -11.34 -6.37 -6.19
C VAL A 26 -11.74 -7.74 -5.64
N MET A 27 -11.80 -7.85 -4.31
CA MET A 27 -12.28 -9.02 -3.62
C MET A 27 -13.75 -8.82 -3.26
N LEU A 28 -14.59 -9.79 -3.63
CA LEU A 28 -16.02 -9.76 -3.42
C LEU A 28 -16.44 -10.85 -2.44
N SER A 29 -17.35 -10.52 -1.50
CA SER A 29 -18.06 -11.54 -0.74
C SER A 29 -19.10 -12.23 -1.62
N GLN A 30 -19.62 -13.38 -1.18
CA GLN A 30 -20.72 -14.07 -1.87
C GLN A 30 -21.93 -13.15 -2.03
N ARG A 31 -22.27 -12.38 -1.01
CA ARG A 31 -23.37 -11.39 -1.06
C ARG A 31 -23.14 -10.30 -2.10
N ALA A 32 -21.88 -9.83 -2.26
CA ALA A 32 -21.56 -8.85 -3.29
C ALA A 32 -21.66 -9.44 -4.70
N VAL A 33 -21.23 -10.69 -4.90
CA VAL A 33 -21.38 -11.40 -6.18
C VAL A 33 -22.87 -11.56 -6.55
N GLU A 34 -23.70 -12.02 -5.61
CA GLU A 34 -25.15 -12.13 -5.81
C GLU A 34 -25.79 -10.78 -6.16
N ARG A 35 -25.38 -9.71 -5.47
CA ARG A 35 -25.86 -8.35 -5.78
C ARG A 35 -25.43 -7.89 -7.16
N MET A 36 -24.19 -8.20 -7.54
CA MET A 36 -23.62 -7.83 -8.85
C MET A 36 -24.42 -8.42 -10.01
N GLU A 37 -25.00 -9.62 -9.87
CA GLU A 37 -25.82 -10.23 -10.90
C GLU A 37 -27.05 -9.39 -11.28
N HIS A 38 -27.53 -8.55 -10.38
CA HIS A 38 -28.67 -7.65 -10.56
C HIS A 38 -28.27 -6.21 -10.92
N THR A 39 -27.01 -6.00 -11.29
CA THR A 39 -26.49 -4.69 -11.73
C THR A 39 -26.05 -4.73 -13.17
N ALA A 40 -25.93 -3.54 -13.78
CA ALA A 40 -25.35 -3.36 -15.09
C ALA A 40 -24.30 -2.26 -15.06
N SER A 41 -23.26 -2.40 -15.85
CA SER A 41 -22.24 -1.40 -16.06
C SER A 41 -22.18 -1.04 -17.54
N ASP A 42 -21.99 0.24 -17.83
CA ASP A 42 -21.70 0.77 -19.17
C ASP A 42 -20.19 0.97 -19.40
N SER A 43 -19.38 0.68 -18.39
CA SER A 43 -17.94 0.81 -18.48
C SER A 43 -17.29 -0.42 -19.07
N PHE A 44 -16.51 -0.24 -20.13
CA PHE A 44 -15.71 -1.32 -20.70
C PHE A 44 -14.64 -1.83 -19.73
N ALA A 45 -13.96 -0.94 -19.03
CA ALA A 45 -12.77 -1.28 -18.23
C ALA A 45 -13.09 -1.82 -16.83
N ILE A 46 -14.19 -1.34 -16.21
CA ILE A 46 -14.52 -1.64 -14.81
C ILE A 46 -15.86 -2.36 -14.63
N ASP A 47 -16.34 -3.05 -15.66
CA ASP A 47 -17.46 -3.97 -15.54
C ASP A 47 -17.03 -5.24 -14.77
N LEU A 48 -17.26 -5.22 -13.45
CA LEU A 48 -16.87 -6.33 -12.58
C LEU A 48 -17.59 -7.64 -12.92
N LYS A 49 -18.84 -7.57 -13.37
CA LYS A 49 -19.59 -8.76 -13.77
C LYS A 49 -18.94 -9.42 -14.99
N LYS A 50 -18.53 -8.60 -15.96
CA LYS A 50 -17.81 -9.07 -17.15
C LYS A 50 -16.48 -9.71 -16.78
N TRP A 51 -15.68 -9.05 -15.94
CA TRP A 51 -14.40 -9.58 -15.49
C TRP A 51 -14.54 -10.85 -14.65
N HIS A 52 -15.54 -10.92 -13.76
CA HIS A 52 -15.83 -12.12 -13.00
C HIS A 52 -16.16 -13.32 -13.91
N GLY A 53 -17.01 -13.11 -14.92
CA GLY A 53 -17.32 -14.16 -15.91
C GLY A 53 -16.09 -14.63 -16.68
N ILE A 54 -15.19 -13.71 -17.07
CA ILE A 54 -13.91 -14.06 -17.72
C ILE A 54 -13.04 -14.94 -16.80
N MET A 55 -12.90 -14.55 -15.54
CA MET A 55 -12.12 -15.31 -14.55
C MET A 55 -12.69 -16.73 -14.36
N GLN A 56 -14.00 -16.88 -14.24
CA GLN A 56 -14.65 -18.17 -14.10
C GLN A 56 -14.38 -19.10 -15.31
N ILE A 57 -14.37 -18.55 -16.53
CA ILE A 57 -14.04 -19.33 -17.73
C ILE A 57 -12.60 -19.86 -17.64
N TYR A 58 -11.63 -19.04 -17.23
CA TYR A 58 -10.24 -19.48 -17.07
C TYR A 58 -10.08 -20.48 -15.92
N GLU A 59 -10.74 -20.29 -14.79
CA GLU A 59 -10.74 -21.22 -13.66
C GLU A 59 -11.26 -22.61 -14.03
N ASN A 60 -12.21 -22.68 -14.97
CA ASN A 60 -12.76 -23.92 -15.52
C ASN A 60 -11.94 -24.48 -16.70
N GLY A 61 -10.73 -23.97 -16.94
CA GLY A 61 -9.83 -24.47 -17.99
C GLY A 61 -10.17 -24.00 -19.42
N GLY A 62 -11.10 -23.06 -19.54
CA GLY A 62 -11.47 -22.44 -20.82
C GLY A 62 -10.61 -21.23 -21.18
N HIS A 63 -11.01 -20.55 -22.24
CA HIS A 63 -10.39 -19.30 -22.70
C HIS A 63 -11.48 -18.28 -23.06
N ALA A 64 -11.29 -17.05 -22.64
CA ALA A 64 -12.14 -15.93 -23.01
C ALA A 64 -11.31 -14.65 -23.17
N TYR A 65 -11.72 -13.80 -24.10
CA TYR A 65 -11.08 -12.52 -24.36
C TYR A 65 -12.08 -11.38 -24.15
N HIS A 66 -11.68 -10.40 -23.38
CA HIS A 66 -12.41 -9.14 -23.23
C HIS A 66 -11.51 -7.94 -23.56
N ALA A 67 -10.30 -7.91 -23.00
CA ALA A 67 -9.31 -6.87 -23.25
C ALA A 67 -7.90 -7.47 -23.12
N THR A 68 -6.93 -6.83 -23.79
CA THR A 68 -5.52 -7.19 -23.62
C THR A 68 -5.05 -6.79 -22.22
N MET A 69 -4.56 -7.78 -21.49
CA MET A 69 -4.04 -7.58 -20.12
C MET A 69 -2.50 -7.46 -20.11
N PRO A 70 -1.92 -6.73 -19.16
CA PRO A 70 -0.47 -6.63 -18.98
C PRO A 70 0.08 -7.92 -18.37
N THR A 71 0.16 -9.00 -19.17
CA THR A 71 0.41 -10.37 -18.71
C THR A 71 1.73 -10.54 -17.98
N ASP A 72 2.79 -9.83 -18.40
CA ASP A 72 4.09 -9.86 -17.70
C ASP A 72 4.01 -9.27 -16.30
N ALA A 73 3.30 -8.15 -16.16
CA ALA A 73 3.10 -7.53 -14.86
C ALA A 73 2.18 -8.35 -13.95
N LEU A 74 1.16 -9.01 -14.52
CA LEU A 74 0.30 -9.94 -13.77
C LEU A 74 1.06 -11.18 -13.31
N ARG A 75 1.98 -11.71 -14.13
CA ARG A 75 2.86 -12.81 -13.74
C ARG A 75 3.78 -12.39 -12.60
N ALA A 76 4.44 -11.24 -12.71
CA ALA A 76 5.29 -10.69 -11.65
C ALA A 76 4.49 -10.49 -10.35
N PHE A 77 3.27 -9.99 -10.45
CA PHE A 77 2.39 -9.86 -9.30
C PHE A 77 2.02 -11.20 -8.66
N ARG A 78 1.68 -12.21 -9.46
CA ARG A 78 1.46 -13.58 -8.95
C ARG A 78 2.69 -14.07 -8.17
N ASP A 79 3.90 -13.86 -8.69
CA ASP A 79 5.14 -14.32 -8.07
C ASP A 79 5.36 -13.63 -6.73
N THR A 80 5.11 -12.32 -6.61
CA THR A 80 5.16 -11.61 -5.32
C THR A 80 4.08 -12.09 -4.33
N MET A 81 2.90 -12.47 -4.81
CA MET A 81 1.87 -13.07 -3.95
C MET A 81 2.31 -14.42 -3.39
N LEU A 82 2.97 -15.25 -4.21
CA LEU A 82 3.50 -16.55 -3.78
C LEU A 82 4.62 -16.37 -2.75
N GLU A 83 5.55 -15.44 -3.00
CA GLU A 83 6.61 -15.06 -2.07
C GLU A 83 6.04 -14.58 -0.72
N THR A 84 5.03 -13.71 -0.77
CA THR A 84 4.34 -13.21 0.43
C THR A 84 3.68 -14.34 1.22
N ARG A 85 3.05 -15.29 0.53
CA ARG A 85 2.44 -16.46 1.14
C ARG A 85 3.49 -17.37 1.80
N GLU A 86 4.63 -17.56 1.16
CA GLU A 86 5.75 -18.33 1.69
C GLU A 86 6.37 -17.66 2.93
N PHE A 87 6.48 -16.34 2.93
CA PHE A 87 6.91 -15.59 4.10
C PHE A 87 5.95 -15.76 5.30
N GLY A 88 4.66 -15.87 5.02
CA GLY A 88 3.58 -16.06 5.98
C GLY A 88 2.86 -14.76 6.33
N PHE A 89 1.53 -14.76 6.19
CA PHE A 89 0.71 -13.55 6.40
C PHE A 89 0.75 -13.05 7.84
N ASP A 90 0.70 -13.94 8.83
CA ASP A 90 0.77 -13.54 10.26
C ASP A 90 2.14 -12.93 10.59
N LYS A 91 3.21 -13.50 10.04
CA LYS A 91 4.56 -12.97 10.18
C LYS A 91 4.71 -11.62 9.50
N LEU A 92 4.12 -11.47 8.31
CA LEU A 92 4.11 -10.21 7.58
C LEU A 92 3.38 -9.12 8.35
N GLU A 93 2.21 -9.41 8.90
CA GLU A 93 1.43 -8.47 9.71
C GLU A 93 2.23 -8.04 10.95
N ALA A 94 2.80 -8.98 11.68
CA ALA A 94 3.62 -8.68 12.86
C ALA A 94 4.84 -7.81 12.51
N ALA A 95 5.59 -8.16 11.46
CA ALA A 95 6.75 -7.39 11.00
C ALA A 95 6.36 -5.99 10.51
N GLN A 96 5.20 -5.84 9.86
CA GLN A 96 4.72 -4.53 9.41
C GLN A 96 4.36 -3.62 10.59
N TRP A 97 3.71 -4.15 11.62
CA TRP A 97 3.44 -3.40 12.85
C TRP A 97 4.73 -3.04 13.59
N GLU A 98 5.66 -3.96 13.70
CA GLU A 98 6.96 -3.72 14.32
C GLU A 98 7.71 -2.60 13.61
N LEU A 99 7.85 -2.66 12.29
CA LEU A 99 8.50 -1.62 11.49
C LEU A 99 7.83 -0.26 11.68
N GLY A 100 6.50 -0.21 11.58
CA GLY A 100 5.74 1.04 11.77
C GLY A 100 5.94 1.64 13.15
N ASN A 101 5.93 0.84 14.20
CA ASN A 101 6.12 1.26 15.58
C ASN A 101 7.55 1.75 15.83
N GLN A 102 8.57 1.03 15.36
CA GLN A 102 9.97 1.44 15.49
C GLN A 102 10.25 2.76 14.77
N VAL A 103 9.74 2.94 13.53
CA VAL A 103 9.90 4.19 12.78
C VAL A 103 9.21 5.36 13.50
N ARG A 104 8.00 5.18 14.02
CA ARG A 104 7.31 6.21 14.79
C ARG A 104 8.05 6.58 16.08
N ALA A 105 8.56 5.60 16.80
CA ALA A 105 9.34 5.83 18.02
C ALA A 105 10.62 6.61 17.70
N MET A 106 11.32 6.26 16.63
CA MET A 106 12.53 6.93 16.15
C MET A 106 12.25 8.40 15.78
N LEU A 107 11.18 8.68 15.02
CA LEU A 107 10.79 10.02 14.63
C LEU A 107 10.41 10.86 15.86
N LYS A 108 9.64 10.29 16.79
CA LYS A 108 9.26 10.92 18.05
C LYS A 108 10.50 11.30 18.90
N ALA A 109 11.48 10.39 18.99
CA ALA A 109 12.74 10.66 19.70
C ALA A 109 13.55 11.80 19.08
N LYS A 110 13.37 12.08 17.78
CA LYS A 110 13.95 13.23 17.08
C LYS A 110 13.09 14.50 17.12
N GLY A 111 12.00 14.50 17.86
CA GLY A 111 11.08 15.63 17.99
C GLY A 111 10.14 15.80 16.78
N ILE A 112 10.06 14.84 15.87
CA ILE A 112 9.19 14.88 14.71
C ILE A 112 7.78 14.45 15.11
N VAL A 113 6.80 15.34 14.88
CA VAL A 113 5.41 15.15 15.27
C VAL A 113 4.67 14.34 14.20
N SER A 114 3.96 13.29 14.62
CA SER A 114 3.07 12.50 13.77
C SER A 114 1.77 13.27 13.48
N VAL A 115 1.25 13.13 12.25
CA VAL A 115 -0.11 13.60 11.92
C VAL A 115 -1.17 12.68 12.55
N ALA A 116 -0.89 11.39 12.66
CA ALA A 116 -1.80 10.45 13.28
C ALA A 116 -1.85 10.67 14.79
N ALA A 117 -3.04 10.74 15.35
CA ALA A 117 -3.28 10.71 16.78
C ALA A 117 -2.82 9.36 17.38
N ASP A 118 -2.56 9.36 18.68
CA ASP A 118 -2.17 8.14 19.41
C ASP A 118 -3.24 7.03 19.23
N GLY A 119 -2.78 5.84 18.90
CA GLY A 119 -3.64 4.68 18.62
C GLY A 119 -4.18 4.59 17.17
N PHE A 120 -3.98 5.62 16.33
CA PHE A 120 -4.47 5.65 14.94
C PHE A 120 -3.35 5.60 13.89
N GLY A 121 -2.15 5.26 14.29
CA GLY A 121 -1.01 5.14 13.38
C GLY A 121 -1.10 3.93 12.46
N ALA A 122 -1.19 4.15 11.14
CA ALA A 122 -1.11 3.06 10.17
C ALA A 122 0.29 2.43 10.14
N PRO A 123 0.44 1.10 10.11
CA PRO A 123 1.76 0.46 10.17
C PRO A 123 2.56 0.62 8.87
N GLY A 124 1.89 0.73 7.72
CA GLY A 124 2.54 0.76 6.41
C GLY A 124 2.88 2.15 5.88
N VAL A 125 2.36 3.21 6.49
CA VAL A 125 2.63 4.61 6.09
C VAL A 125 2.73 5.48 7.32
N VAL A 126 3.82 6.22 7.45
CA VAL A 126 4.01 7.23 8.50
C VAL A 126 3.97 8.62 7.87
N VAL A 127 3.06 9.45 8.35
CA VAL A 127 2.92 10.86 7.94
C VAL A 127 3.33 11.73 9.11
N SER A 128 4.24 12.68 8.86
CA SER A 128 4.78 13.56 9.89
C SER A 128 4.83 15.00 9.42
N TYR A 129 4.69 15.91 10.36
CA TYR A 129 4.83 17.34 10.10
C TYR A 129 6.28 17.73 9.81
N THR A 130 6.46 18.76 9.00
CA THR A 130 7.73 19.42 8.76
C THR A 130 7.50 20.89 8.45
N SER A 131 8.50 21.73 8.73
CA SER A 131 8.54 23.12 8.26
C SER A 131 9.55 23.33 7.12
N ASP A 132 10.23 22.29 6.69
CA ASP A 132 11.24 22.35 5.62
C ASP A 132 10.64 21.88 4.28
N PRO A 133 10.53 22.77 3.28
CA PRO A 133 10.01 22.40 1.96
C PRO A 133 10.82 21.32 1.24
N LYS A 134 12.14 21.19 1.55
CA LYS A 134 13.00 20.16 0.96
C LYS A 134 12.80 18.79 1.60
N ILE A 135 12.32 18.75 2.83
CA ILE A 135 11.84 17.52 3.47
C ILE A 135 10.45 17.18 2.91
N GLN A 136 9.55 18.15 2.85
CA GLN A 136 8.20 17.99 2.33
C GLN A 136 8.17 17.38 0.94
N ASN A 137 8.99 17.86 0.00
CA ASN A 137 9.06 17.36 -1.37
C ASN A 137 10.02 16.17 -1.55
N GLY A 138 10.72 15.74 -0.50
CA GLY A 138 11.63 14.60 -0.49
C GLY A 138 13.01 14.85 -1.07
N SER A 139 13.36 16.09 -1.51
CA SER A 139 14.64 16.35 -2.18
C SER A 139 15.87 16.12 -1.31
N LYS A 140 15.80 16.40 -0.01
CA LYS A 140 16.88 16.07 0.94
C LYS A 140 17.13 14.56 1.03
N PHE A 141 16.07 13.76 1.02
CA PHE A 141 16.18 12.30 1.03
C PHE A 141 16.75 11.76 -0.28
N SER A 142 16.28 12.30 -1.41
CA SER A 142 16.77 11.91 -2.75
C SER A 142 18.26 12.19 -2.92
N ALA A 143 18.77 13.28 -2.37
CA ALA A 143 20.19 13.62 -2.38
C ALA A 143 21.07 12.58 -1.64
N LEU A 144 20.48 11.81 -0.73
CA LEU A 144 21.11 10.70 0.01
C LEU A 144 20.75 9.32 -0.54
N GLY A 145 20.16 9.27 -1.76
CA GLY A 145 19.78 8.02 -2.42
C GLY A 145 18.56 7.33 -1.81
N MET A 146 17.72 8.05 -1.05
CA MET A 146 16.48 7.51 -0.50
C MET A 146 15.27 8.24 -1.07
N GLN A 147 14.33 7.49 -1.62
CA GLN A 147 13.07 8.04 -2.10
C GLN A 147 12.00 7.95 -1.00
N ILE A 148 11.32 9.06 -0.75
CA ILE A 148 10.12 9.12 0.10
C ILE A 148 8.94 9.69 -0.69
N ALA A 149 7.76 9.72 -0.10
CA ALA A 149 6.61 10.38 -0.71
C ALA A 149 6.47 11.81 -0.16
N ALA A 150 6.27 12.77 -1.05
CA ALA A 150 5.95 14.15 -0.67
C ALA A 150 4.67 14.21 0.17
N GLY A 151 4.58 15.19 1.06
CA GLY A 151 3.35 15.51 1.76
C GLY A 151 2.27 16.03 0.81
N VAL A 152 1.03 15.75 1.15
CA VAL A 152 -0.16 16.18 0.40
C VAL A 152 -1.20 16.75 1.37
N PRO A 153 -2.07 17.67 0.92
CA PRO A 153 -3.22 18.07 1.72
C PRO A 153 -4.13 16.87 1.97
N LEU A 154 -4.73 16.81 3.15
CA LEU A 154 -5.64 15.74 3.55
C LEU A 154 -7.11 16.10 3.28
N ALA A 155 -7.39 17.39 3.04
CA ALA A 155 -8.71 17.97 2.83
C ALA A 155 -9.67 17.72 4.02
N CYS A 156 -9.15 17.92 5.23
CA CYS A 156 -9.87 17.76 6.50
C CYS A 156 -9.68 18.99 7.40
N ASP A 157 -9.89 20.17 6.85
CA ASP A 157 -9.82 21.46 7.53
C ASP A 157 -8.43 21.81 8.09
N GLU A 158 -7.38 21.31 7.47
CA GLU A 158 -6.01 21.67 7.82
C GLU A 158 -5.69 23.14 7.51
N PRO A 159 -4.80 23.80 8.29
CA PRO A 159 -4.43 25.19 8.06
C PRO A 159 -3.61 25.36 6.78
N GLU A 160 -3.58 26.60 6.23
CA GLU A 160 -2.84 26.92 4.99
C GLU A 160 -1.35 26.55 5.02
N ASN A 161 -0.72 26.58 6.21
CA ASN A 161 0.68 26.21 6.39
C ASN A 161 0.88 24.71 6.69
N PHE A 162 -0.14 23.89 6.47
CA PHE A 162 -0.03 22.42 6.66
C PHE A 162 1.02 21.84 5.73
N MET A 163 2.10 21.35 6.30
CA MET A 163 3.22 20.77 5.57
C MET A 163 3.66 19.46 6.22
N THR A 164 3.73 18.41 5.43
CA THR A 164 4.05 17.06 5.88
C THR A 164 4.98 16.35 4.91
N PHE A 165 5.53 15.23 5.33
CA PHE A 165 6.19 14.23 4.48
C PHE A 165 5.70 12.82 4.86
N ARG A 166 5.88 11.86 3.95
CA ARG A 166 5.38 10.50 4.12
C ARG A 166 6.47 9.47 3.91
N LEU A 167 6.57 8.53 4.84
CA LEU A 167 7.42 7.35 4.72
C LEU A 167 6.56 6.13 4.41
N GLY A 168 6.74 5.54 3.24
CA GLY A 168 6.12 4.27 2.85
C GLY A 168 6.96 3.11 3.36
N LEU A 169 6.39 2.27 4.22
CA LEU A 169 7.08 1.21 4.94
C LEU A 169 6.68 -0.20 4.48
N PHE A 170 5.79 -0.31 3.50
CA PHE A 170 5.34 -1.60 3.00
C PHE A 170 6.31 -2.20 1.98
N GLY A 171 6.24 -3.52 1.83
CA GLY A 171 7.05 -4.32 0.92
C GLY A 171 7.93 -5.32 1.66
N LEU A 172 7.99 -6.56 1.17
CA LEU A 172 8.74 -7.65 1.78
C LEU A 172 10.23 -7.33 1.96
N ASP A 173 10.82 -6.57 1.03
CA ASP A 173 12.22 -6.11 1.10
C ASP A 173 12.56 -5.39 2.41
N LYS A 174 11.58 -4.75 3.04
CA LYS A 174 11.72 -4.04 4.31
C LYS A 174 11.39 -4.93 5.52
N LEU A 175 10.56 -5.94 5.31
CA LEU A 175 10.01 -6.77 6.37
C LEU A 175 10.84 -8.05 6.64
N TYR A 176 11.73 -8.43 5.74
CA TYR A 176 12.68 -9.52 5.97
C TYR A 176 13.63 -9.24 7.14
N ASP A 177 14.04 -7.97 7.29
CA ASP A 177 14.91 -7.51 8.38
C ASP A 177 14.49 -6.09 8.79
N VAL A 178 13.61 -6.03 9.78
CA VAL A 178 13.04 -4.77 10.29
C VAL A 178 14.12 -3.88 10.90
N ASP A 179 15.03 -4.45 11.68
CA ASP A 179 16.08 -3.70 12.37
C ASP A 179 17.07 -3.08 11.38
N ALA A 180 17.49 -3.82 10.36
CA ALA A 180 18.34 -3.28 9.30
C ALA A 180 17.64 -2.17 8.50
N THR A 181 16.33 -2.30 8.25
CA THR A 181 15.51 -1.30 7.58
C THR A 181 15.44 -0.01 8.42
N VAL A 182 15.16 -0.12 9.71
CA VAL A 182 15.12 1.02 10.63
C VAL A 182 16.49 1.69 10.73
N ALA A 183 17.57 0.92 10.89
CA ALA A 183 18.92 1.45 10.98
C ALA A 183 19.33 2.19 9.69
N ARG A 184 18.92 1.71 8.51
CA ARG A 184 19.15 2.40 7.24
C ARG A 184 18.41 3.74 7.20
N LEU A 185 17.14 3.76 7.58
CA LEU A 185 16.35 4.98 7.62
C LEU A 185 16.92 5.98 8.62
N GLN A 186 17.34 5.51 9.80
CA GLN A 186 17.94 6.35 10.84
C GLN A 186 19.18 7.09 10.31
N ARG A 187 20.10 6.39 9.65
CA ARG A 187 21.30 7.01 9.07
C ARG A 187 20.99 8.14 8.07
N VAL A 188 19.91 8.01 7.33
CA VAL A 188 19.47 9.06 6.40
C VAL A 188 18.82 10.22 7.16
N LEU A 189 17.95 9.93 8.13
CA LEU A 189 17.29 10.95 8.94
C LEU A 189 18.29 11.78 9.75
N ASP A 190 19.39 11.19 10.22
CA ASP A 190 20.45 11.91 10.96
C ASP A 190 21.18 12.96 10.09
N GLN A 191 21.07 12.86 8.77
CA GLN A 191 21.67 13.80 7.82
C GLN A 191 20.64 14.76 7.21
N VAL A 192 19.36 14.42 7.25
CA VAL A 192 18.25 15.22 6.69
C VAL A 192 17.75 16.24 7.71
N LEU A 193 17.72 15.88 8.99
CA LEU A 193 17.21 16.66 10.11
C LEU A 193 18.33 17.45 10.78
#